data_9e659fd024ac8c09d730835a437a0692
#
_entry.id   9e659fd024ac8c09d730835a437a0692
#
_cell.length_a   1.000
_cell.length_b   1.000
_cell.length_c   1.000
_cell.angle_alpha   90.00
_cell.angle_beta   90.00
_cell.angle_gamma   90.00
#
_symmetry.space_group_name_H-M   'P 1'
#
loop_
_entity.id
_entity.type
_entity.pdbx_description
1 polymer ?
#
loop_
_entity_poly.entity_id
_entity_poly.type
_entity_poly.pdbx_seq_one_letter_code
_entity_poly.pdbx_strand_id
1 'polypeptide(L)'
;MELRNSLKGLRFGRDRVFWLVVGGLVLIYVLLRLNLVMLLATLVALLLAITVHECAHAWVADQLGDPTARDAGRISLNPLVHLDLMGTVMMIVTALTGMGIGWGKPVPVSPHRLRYGPRLGNGLVALSGPISNLLLATVLGLTLRFAPPLPPTAYQFLGTAVFTNIVIAMFNLLPFPPLDGHSVLLGLLSLSHDEWAWRVSQFVDGLQRYGPWILLGVILIGQSFGLNLIGWLIGPPTRFFFWLVVGVRG
;
A
#
# COMPACT_ATOMS: atom_id res chain seq x y z
N MET A 1 -52.13 21.61 -13.32
CA MET A 1 -51.29 20.70 -12.54
C MET A 1 -50.41 19.84 -13.44
N GLU A 2 -50.83 19.44 -14.63
CA GLU A 2 -50.10 18.60 -15.60
C GLU A 2 -48.86 19.25 -16.23
N LEU A 3 -48.91 20.54 -16.60
CA LEU A 3 -47.76 21.27 -17.17
C LEU A 3 -46.56 21.32 -16.23
N ARG A 4 -46.76 21.38 -14.90
CA ARG A 4 -45.72 21.42 -13.90
C ARG A 4 -45.01 20.06 -13.72
N ASN A 5 -45.72 18.97 -13.99
CA ASN A 5 -45.16 17.61 -13.94
C ASN A 5 -44.40 17.29 -15.24
N SER A 6 -44.85 17.78 -16.39
CA SER A 6 -44.15 17.65 -17.68
C SER A 6 -42.80 18.37 -17.67
N LEU A 7 -42.72 19.58 -17.07
CA LEU A 7 -41.48 20.35 -16.96
C LEU A 7 -40.46 19.73 -15.98
N LYS A 8 -40.93 19.00 -14.97
CA LYS A 8 -40.02 18.23 -14.06
C LYS A 8 -39.40 17.03 -14.78
N GLY A 9 -40.17 16.34 -15.64
CA GLY A 9 -39.64 15.21 -16.44
C GLY A 9 -38.57 15.64 -17.45
N LEU A 10 -38.75 16.83 -18.06
CA LEU A 10 -37.78 17.40 -19.02
C LEU A 10 -36.47 17.84 -18.34
N ARG A 11 -36.53 18.36 -17.11
CA ARG A 11 -35.34 18.69 -16.32
C ARG A 11 -34.55 17.42 -15.93
N PHE A 12 -35.21 16.38 -15.47
CA PHE A 12 -34.60 15.12 -15.06
C PHE A 12 -33.90 14.39 -16.23
N GLY A 13 -34.42 14.48 -17.45
CA GLY A 13 -33.82 13.93 -18.66
C GLY A 13 -32.58 14.72 -19.09
N ARG A 14 -32.64 16.05 -19.01
CA ARG A 14 -31.55 16.96 -19.41
C ARG A 14 -30.33 16.85 -18.49
N ASP A 15 -30.57 16.65 -17.18
CA ASP A 15 -29.48 16.45 -16.22
C ASP A 15 -28.78 15.10 -16.44
N ARG A 16 -29.52 14.03 -16.79
CA ARG A 16 -28.94 12.73 -17.14
C ARG A 16 -28.06 12.82 -18.39
N VAL A 17 -28.56 13.47 -19.44
CA VAL A 17 -27.78 13.64 -20.69
C VAL A 17 -26.55 14.49 -20.42
N PHE A 18 -26.65 15.55 -19.64
CA PHE A 18 -25.51 16.37 -19.23
C PHE A 18 -24.44 15.52 -18.53
N TRP A 19 -24.82 14.73 -17.53
CA TRP A 19 -23.87 13.88 -16.81
C TRP A 19 -23.28 12.76 -17.67
N LEU A 20 -24.03 12.20 -18.62
CA LEU A 20 -23.53 11.23 -19.59
C LEU A 20 -22.51 11.85 -20.54
N VAL A 21 -22.76 13.07 -21.02
CA VAL A 21 -21.83 13.80 -21.89
C VAL A 21 -20.57 14.16 -21.12
N VAL A 22 -20.70 14.72 -19.92
CA VAL A 22 -19.54 15.05 -19.06
C VAL A 22 -18.74 13.78 -18.72
N GLY A 23 -19.40 12.70 -18.33
CA GLY A 23 -18.77 11.42 -18.05
C GLY A 23 -18.06 10.85 -19.29
N GLY A 24 -18.70 10.94 -20.46
CA GLY A 24 -18.10 10.53 -21.74
C GLY A 24 -16.85 11.35 -22.09
N LEU A 25 -16.92 12.69 -21.93
CA LEU A 25 -15.77 13.56 -22.18
C LEU A 25 -14.62 13.30 -21.21
N VAL A 26 -14.92 13.07 -19.93
CA VAL A 26 -13.92 12.70 -18.92
C VAL A 26 -13.29 11.34 -19.27
N LEU A 27 -14.12 10.37 -19.65
CA LEU A 27 -13.62 9.04 -20.07
C LEU A 27 -12.70 9.15 -21.29
N ILE A 28 -13.12 9.89 -22.31
CA ILE A 28 -12.31 10.13 -23.53
C ILE A 28 -10.99 10.82 -23.14
N TYR A 29 -11.05 11.85 -22.30
CA TYR A 29 -9.85 12.54 -21.83
C TYR A 29 -8.89 11.58 -21.10
N VAL A 30 -9.39 10.75 -20.20
CA VAL A 30 -8.60 9.73 -19.49
C VAL A 30 -8.00 8.74 -20.47
N LEU A 31 -8.79 8.20 -21.40
CA LEU A 31 -8.30 7.23 -22.39
C LEU A 31 -7.23 7.81 -23.31
N LEU A 32 -7.34 9.08 -23.72
CA LEU A 32 -6.34 9.76 -24.53
C LEU A 32 -5.02 10.03 -23.80
N ARG A 33 -5.06 10.09 -22.45
CA ARG A 33 -3.87 10.29 -21.61
C ARG A 33 -3.31 8.97 -21.05
N LEU A 34 -4.02 7.87 -21.23
CA LEU A 34 -3.68 6.59 -20.63
C LEU A 34 -2.43 6.01 -21.30
N ASN A 35 -1.36 5.91 -20.55
CA ASN A 35 -0.22 5.08 -20.92
C ASN A 35 -0.50 3.65 -20.46
N LEU A 36 -1.00 2.81 -21.35
CA LEU A 36 -1.39 1.42 -21.02
C LEU A 36 -0.22 0.60 -20.47
N VAL A 37 0.99 0.83 -20.98
CA VAL A 37 2.20 0.14 -20.50
C VAL A 37 2.45 0.51 -19.03
N MET A 38 2.38 1.80 -18.71
CA MET A 38 2.59 2.28 -17.35
C MET A 38 1.49 1.83 -16.40
N LEU A 39 0.23 1.84 -16.85
CA LEU A 39 -0.91 1.31 -16.08
C LEU A 39 -0.70 -0.16 -15.73
N LEU A 40 -0.40 -1.00 -16.73
CA LEU A 40 -0.16 -2.42 -16.51
C LEU A 40 1.06 -2.66 -15.63
N ALA A 41 2.16 -1.91 -15.84
CA ALA A 41 3.35 -1.99 -15.01
C ALA A 41 3.03 -1.70 -13.54
N THR A 42 2.26 -0.64 -13.29
CA THR A 42 1.87 -0.24 -11.91
C THR A 42 0.95 -1.29 -11.27
N LEU A 43 -0.06 -1.78 -11.99
CA LEU A 43 -0.97 -2.81 -11.46
C LEU A 43 -0.24 -4.10 -11.14
N VAL A 44 0.62 -4.58 -12.04
CA VAL A 44 1.43 -5.78 -11.81
C VAL A 44 2.39 -5.58 -10.65
N ALA A 45 3.04 -4.41 -10.57
CA ALA A 45 3.95 -4.08 -9.47
C ALA A 45 3.23 -4.06 -8.10
N LEU A 46 2.03 -3.44 -8.04
CA LEU A 46 1.21 -3.41 -6.82
C LEU A 46 0.75 -4.82 -6.41
N LEU A 47 0.24 -5.61 -7.35
CA LEU A 47 -0.18 -6.99 -7.09
C LEU A 47 0.98 -7.84 -6.57
N LEU A 48 2.14 -7.76 -7.21
CA LEU A 48 3.33 -8.49 -6.80
C LEU A 48 3.79 -8.06 -5.41
N ALA A 49 3.87 -6.75 -5.18
CA ALA A 49 4.34 -6.20 -3.91
C ALA A 49 3.42 -6.58 -2.74
N ILE A 50 2.11 -6.43 -2.91
CA ILE A 50 1.13 -6.81 -1.87
C ILE A 50 1.13 -8.32 -1.64
N THR A 51 1.20 -9.12 -2.69
CA THR A 51 1.21 -10.59 -2.57
C THR A 51 2.40 -11.09 -1.75
N VAL A 52 3.60 -10.60 -2.05
CA VAL A 52 4.83 -10.99 -1.33
C VAL A 52 4.79 -10.49 0.11
N HIS A 53 4.33 -9.27 0.32
CA HIS A 53 4.17 -8.65 1.64
C HIS A 53 3.24 -9.46 2.56
N GLU A 54 2.01 -9.72 2.11
CA GLU A 54 1.03 -10.48 2.90
C GLU A 54 1.46 -11.95 3.11
N CYS A 55 2.06 -12.56 2.08
CA CYS A 55 2.61 -13.91 2.20
C CYS A 55 3.71 -13.99 3.26
N ALA A 56 4.57 -12.97 3.35
CA ALA A 56 5.62 -12.89 4.36
C ALA A 56 5.06 -12.79 5.78
N HIS A 57 4.04 -11.95 6.00
CA HIS A 57 3.33 -11.90 7.28
C HIS A 57 2.78 -13.26 7.68
N ALA A 58 2.07 -13.92 6.75
CA ALA A 58 1.46 -15.23 7.00
C ALA A 58 2.52 -16.29 7.33
N TRP A 59 3.62 -16.31 6.59
CA TRP A 59 4.70 -17.26 6.77
C TRP A 59 5.42 -17.05 8.11
N VAL A 60 5.76 -15.80 8.46
CA VAL A 60 6.46 -15.51 9.72
C VAL A 60 5.55 -15.75 10.92
N ALA A 61 4.24 -15.46 10.83
CA ALA A 61 3.29 -15.80 11.89
C ALA A 61 3.28 -17.31 12.18
N ASP A 62 3.25 -18.15 11.14
CA ASP A 62 3.32 -19.62 11.27
C ASP A 62 4.65 -20.07 11.88
N GLN A 63 5.79 -19.53 11.43
CA GLN A 63 7.10 -19.85 12.01
C GLN A 63 7.22 -19.44 13.48
N LEU A 64 6.51 -18.40 13.89
CA LEU A 64 6.46 -17.96 15.30
C LEU A 64 5.41 -18.71 16.13
N GLY A 65 4.70 -19.68 15.56
CA GLY A 65 3.81 -20.59 16.27
C GLY A 65 2.32 -20.27 16.15
N ASP A 66 1.94 -19.29 15.33
CA ASP A 66 0.53 -19.00 15.03
C ASP A 66 0.12 -19.56 13.65
N PRO A 67 -0.58 -20.72 13.59
CA PRO A 67 -0.98 -21.34 12.34
C PRO A 67 -2.22 -20.68 11.70
N THR A 68 -2.81 -19.65 12.32
CA THR A 68 -4.09 -19.05 11.88
C THR A 68 -4.07 -18.64 10.40
N ALA A 69 -2.98 -17.99 9.97
CA ALA A 69 -2.84 -17.54 8.58
C ALA A 69 -2.61 -18.72 7.62
N ARG A 70 -1.84 -19.75 8.03
CA ARG A 70 -1.63 -20.96 7.24
C ARG A 70 -2.95 -21.71 7.03
N ASP A 71 -3.72 -21.89 8.10
CA ASP A 71 -4.98 -22.62 8.08
C ASP A 71 -6.05 -21.89 7.24
N ALA A 72 -5.92 -20.55 7.13
CA ALA A 72 -6.70 -19.70 6.23
C ALA A 72 -6.18 -19.69 4.77
N GLY A 73 -5.16 -20.49 4.42
CA GLY A 73 -4.58 -20.55 3.07
C GLY A 73 -3.83 -19.28 2.64
N ARG A 74 -3.32 -18.49 3.63
CA ARG A 74 -2.69 -17.20 3.35
C ARG A 74 -1.19 -17.30 3.07
N ILE A 75 -0.55 -18.45 3.31
CA ILE A 75 0.83 -18.72 2.87
C ILE A 75 0.79 -19.11 1.40
N SER A 76 0.67 -18.14 0.53
CA SER A 76 0.49 -18.34 -0.91
C SER A 76 1.01 -17.16 -1.69
N LEU A 77 1.61 -17.43 -2.85
CA LEU A 77 1.96 -16.41 -3.85
C LEU A 77 0.85 -16.17 -4.89
N ASN A 78 -0.34 -16.79 -4.70
CA ASN A 78 -1.50 -16.46 -5.50
C ASN A 78 -2.08 -15.12 -5.05
N PRO A 79 -2.06 -14.07 -5.91
CA PRO A 79 -2.55 -12.74 -5.52
C PRO A 79 -4.03 -12.75 -5.11
N LEU A 80 -4.85 -13.63 -5.67
CA LEU A 80 -6.30 -13.65 -5.43
C LEU A 80 -6.65 -13.90 -3.96
N VAL A 81 -5.81 -14.62 -3.19
CA VAL A 81 -6.08 -14.86 -1.78
C VAL A 81 -5.77 -13.64 -0.90
N HIS A 82 -5.02 -12.67 -1.43
CA HIS A 82 -4.60 -11.44 -0.75
C HIS A 82 -5.40 -10.21 -1.18
N LEU A 83 -6.26 -10.32 -2.20
CA LEU A 83 -7.05 -9.19 -2.66
C LEU A 83 -8.20 -8.87 -1.71
N ASP A 84 -8.36 -7.59 -1.42
CA ASP A 84 -9.54 -6.97 -0.84
C ASP A 84 -10.30 -6.22 -1.92
N LEU A 85 -11.62 -6.23 -1.90
CA LEU A 85 -12.43 -5.60 -2.95
C LEU A 85 -12.17 -4.08 -3.03
N MET A 86 -12.24 -3.39 -1.89
CA MET A 86 -12.02 -1.94 -1.83
C MET A 86 -10.56 -1.59 -2.08
N GLY A 87 -9.62 -2.37 -1.51
CA GLY A 87 -8.20 -2.23 -1.76
C GLY A 87 -7.85 -2.39 -3.25
N THR A 88 -8.50 -3.33 -3.95
CA THR A 88 -8.34 -3.54 -5.39
C THR A 88 -8.86 -2.36 -6.21
N VAL A 89 -10.03 -1.83 -5.87
CA VAL A 89 -10.56 -0.60 -6.51
C VAL A 89 -9.57 0.55 -6.31
N MET A 90 -9.04 0.72 -5.09
CA MET A 90 -8.05 1.76 -4.80
C MET A 90 -6.72 1.54 -5.52
N MET A 91 -6.28 0.28 -5.75
CA MET A 91 -5.13 -0.01 -6.60
C MET A 91 -5.33 0.48 -8.04
N ILE A 92 -6.52 0.24 -8.61
CA ILE A 92 -6.87 0.72 -9.94
C ILE A 92 -6.87 2.26 -9.98
N VAL A 93 -7.49 2.90 -8.99
CA VAL A 93 -7.47 4.38 -8.87
C VAL A 93 -6.03 4.89 -8.78
N THR A 94 -5.20 4.27 -7.96
CA THR A 94 -3.78 4.63 -7.82
C THR A 94 -3.03 4.50 -9.15
N ALA A 95 -3.26 3.41 -9.87
CA ALA A 95 -2.61 3.16 -11.16
C ALA A 95 -3.06 4.15 -12.25
N LEU A 96 -4.31 4.61 -12.21
CA LEU A 96 -4.88 5.57 -13.16
C LEU A 96 -4.47 7.02 -12.87
N THR A 97 -4.40 7.39 -11.61
CA THR A 97 -4.25 8.80 -11.18
C THR A 97 -2.86 9.12 -10.65
N GLY A 98 -2.08 8.11 -10.32
CA GLY A 98 -0.82 8.26 -9.55
C GLY A 98 -1.06 8.66 -8.09
N MET A 99 -2.32 8.76 -7.65
CA MET A 99 -2.70 9.16 -6.30
C MET A 99 -3.56 8.08 -5.65
N GLY A 100 -3.30 7.80 -4.38
CA GLY A 100 -4.04 6.81 -3.61
C GLY A 100 -3.12 5.75 -3.04
N ILE A 101 -3.73 4.84 -2.28
CA ILE A 101 -3.05 3.73 -1.64
C ILE A 101 -3.98 2.52 -1.79
N GLY A 102 -3.55 1.55 -2.62
CA GLY A 102 -4.20 0.24 -2.63
C GLY A 102 -3.71 -0.60 -1.45
N TRP A 103 -4.55 -1.46 -0.94
CA TRP A 103 -4.21 -2.38 0.15
C TRP A 103 -4.68 -3.80 -0.12
N GLY A 104 -4.02 -4.74 0.53
CA GLY A 104 -4.40 -6.15 0.52
C GLY A 104 -5.43 -6.48 1.60
N LYS A 105 -5.97 -7.69 1.51
CA LYS A 105 -6.79 -8.27 2.58
C LYS A 105 -5.88 -8.65 3.75
N PRO A 106 -6.03 -8.06 4.94
CA PRO A 106 -5.14 -8.30 6.06
C PRO A 106 -4.98 -9.78 6.41
N VAL A 107 -3.76 -10.17 6.79
CA VAL A 107 -3.47 -11.52 7.28
C VAL A 107 -4.03 -11.69 8.69
N PRO A 108 -4.83 -12.75 8.94
CA PRO A 108 -5.29 -13.01 10.30
C PRO A 108 -4.13 -13.53 11.17
N VAL A 109 -3.86 -12.83 12.27
CA VAL A 109 -2.82 -13.20 13.24
C VAL A 109 -3.44 -13.23 14.63
N SER A 110 -3.08 -14.24 15.42
CA SER A 110 -3.44 -14.38 16.83
C SER A 110 -2.23 -14.09 17.72
N PRO A 111 -2.03 -12.83 18.15
CA PRO A 111 -0.77 -12.42 18.81
C PRO A 111 -0.42 -13.23 20.06
N HIS A 112 -1.43 -13.75 20.76
CA HIS A 112 -1.22 -14.57 21.97
C HIS A 112 -0.62 -15.95 21.70
N ARG A 113 -0.61 -16.43 20.44
CA ARG A 113 0.00 -17.69 20.03
C ARG A 113 1.47 -17.53 19.64
N LEU A 114 1.92 -16.28 19.45
CA LEU A 114 3.27 -15.98 18.98
C LEU A 114 4.31 -16.27 20.07
N ARG A 115 5.39 -16.95 19.69
CA ARG A 115 6.46 -17.45 20.57
C ARG A 115 7.09 -16.39 21.49
N TYR A 116 7.23 -15.16 21.02
CA TYR A 116 7.86 -14.05 21.77
C TYR A 116 6.85 -13.12 22.45
N GLY A 117 5.60 -13.60 22.63
CA GLY A 117 4.53 -12.83 23.21
C GLY A 117 3.82 -11.88 22.24
N PRO A 118 2.69 -11.30 22.67
CA PRO A 118 1.78 -10.63 21.76
C PRO A 118 2.33 -9.35 21.13
N ARG A 119 3.21 -8.61 21.82
CA ARG A 119 3.77 -7.35 21.30
C ARG A 119 4.99 -7.60 20.42
N LEU A 120 6.02 -8.25 20.96
CA LEU A 120 7.24 -8.51 20.19
C LEU A 120 6.99 -9.47 19.02
N GLY A 121 6.26 -10.56 19.26
CA GLY A 121 5.91 -11.49 18.19
C GLY A 121 5.14 -10.82 17.06
N ASN A 122 4.12 -10.00 17.39
CA ASN A 122 3.38 -9.25 16.38
C ASN A 122 4.24 -8.22 15.65
N GLY A 123 5.15 -7.55 16.35
CA GLY A 123 6.13 -6.64 15.74
C GLY A 123 7.04 -7.34 14.72
N LEU A 124 7.49 -8.58 15.02
CA LEU A 124 8.29 -9.38 14.09
C LEU A 124 7.48 -9.82 12.87
N VAL A 125 6.22 -10.23 13.06
CA VAL A 125 5.30 -10.51 11.96
C VAL A 125 5.14 -9.27 11.10
N ALA A 126 4.81 -8.12 11.70
CA ALA A 126 4.62 -6.87 10.98
C ALA A 126 5.88 -6.42 10.21
N LEU A 127 7.05 -6.60 10.77
CA LEU A 127 8.32 -6.24 10.11
C LEU A 127 8.60 -7.09 8.87
N SER A 128 8.10 -8.32 8.81
CA SER A 128 8.38 -9.26 7.71
C SER A 128 7.85 -8.80 6.36
N GLY A 129 6.70 -8.13 6.31
CA GLY A 129 6.13 -7.58 5.07
C GLY A 129 7.05 -6.54 4.42
N PRO A 130 7.39 -5.44 5.10
CA PRO A 130 8.33 -4.46 4.59
C PRO A 130 9.69 -5.05 4.20
N ILE A 131 10.24 -5.96 5.00
CA ILE A 131 11.51 -6.64 4.66
C ILE A 131 11.38 -7.44 3.37
N SER A 132 10.30 -8.20 3.18
CA SER A 132 10.10 -8.98 1.96
C SER A 132 10.01 -8.09 0.71
N ASN A 133 9.37 -6.93 0.81
CA ASN A 133 9.34 -5.95 -0.28
C ASN A 133 10.74 -5.38 -0.57
N LEU A 134 11.54 -5.05 0.44
CA LEU A 134 12.91 -4.58 0.23
C LEU A 134 13.81 -5.66 -0.37
N LEU A 135 13.65 -6.91 0.03
CA LEU A 135 14.37 -8.04 -0.57
C LEU A 135 13.99 -8.22 -2.04
N LEU A 136 12.70 -8.18 -2.36
CA LEU A 136 12.23 -8.26 -3.74
C LEU A 136 12.73 -7.09 -4.58
N ALA A 137 12.64 -5.86 -4.04
CA ALA A 137 13.19 -4.67 -4.69
C ALA A 137 14.69 -4.80 -4.95
N THR A 138 15.43 -5.40 -4.01
CA THR A 138 16.87 -5.63 -4.16
C THR A 138 17.15 -6.60 -5.28
N VAL A 139 16.47 -7.74 -5.34
CA VAL A 139 16.65 -8.73 -6.42
C VAL A 139 16.34 -8.10 -7.78
N LEU A 140 15.20 -7.43 -7.91
CA LEU A 140 14.79 -6.79 -9.17
C LEU A 140 15.71 -5.60 -9.53
N GLY A 141 16.14 -4.81 -8.54
CA GLY A 141 17.03 -3.67 -8.75
C GLY A 141 18.43 -4.08 -9.18
N LEU A 142 19.00 -5.13 -8.59
CA LEU A 142 20.27 -5.70 -9.01
C LEU A 142 20.16 -6.29 -10.43
N THR A 143 19.03 -6.88 -10.78
CA THR A 143 18.78 -7.31 -12.18
C THR A 143 18.84 -6.11 -13.12
N LEU A 144 18.19 -4.99 -12.81
CA LEU A 144 18.27 -3.77 -13.60
C LEU A 144 19.69 -3.20 -13.72
N ARG A 145 20.44 -3.29 -12.62
CA ARG A 145 21.80 -2.73 -12.53
C ARG A 145 22.81 -3.50 -13.39
N PHE A 146 22.74 -4.83 -13.37
CA PHE A 146 23.76 -5.71 -13.93
C PHE A 146 23.30 -6.47 -15.21
N ALA A 147 22.01 -6.41 -15.54
CA ALA A 147 21.53 -7.02 -16.78
C ALA A 147 22.09 -6.30 -18.03
N PRO A 148 22.26 -7.03 -19.15
CA PRO A 148 22.49 -6.40 -20.44
C PRO A 148 21.36 -5.42 -20.77
N PRO A 149 21.55 -4.51 -21.77
CA PRO A 149 20.52 -3.56 -22.16
C PRO A 149 19.17 -4.23 -22.41
N LEU A 150 18.17 -3.85 -21.62
CA LEU A 150 16.80 -4.35 -21.72
C LEU A 150 15.98 -3.46 -22.68
N PRO A 151 14.95 -4.00 -23.34
CA PRO A 151 13.98 -3.20 -24.04
C PRO A 151 13.35 -2.14 -23.12
N PRO A 152 13.04 -0.94 -23.64
CA PRO A 152 12.50 0.16 -22.82
C PRO A 152 11.28 -0.22 -21.97
N THR A 153 10.39 -1.06 -22.52
CA THR A 153 9.21 -1.57 -21.81
C THR A 153 9.59 -2.47 -20.64
N ALA A 154 10.55 -3.38 -20.80
CA ALA A 154 11.02 -4.25 -19.73
C ALA A 154 11.70 -3.43 -18.62
N TYR A 155 12.49 -2.42 -19.01
CA TYR A 155 13.10 -1.49 -18.06
C TYR A 155 12.05 -0.73 -17.23
N GLN A 156 10.99 -0.24 -17.90
CA GLN A 156 9.88 0.44 -17.23
C GLN A 156 9.16 -0.49 -16.25
N PHE A 157 8.84 -1.73 -16.66
CA PHE A 157 8.18 -2.70 -15.78
C PHE A 157 9.01 -3.02 -14.53
N LEU A 158 10.27 -3.37 -14.71
CA LEU A 158 11.16 -3.69 -13.59
C LEU A 158 11.40 -2.47 -12.70
N GLY A 159 11.65 -1.29 -13.28
CA GLY A 159 11.84 -0.05 -12.53
C GLY A 159 10.62 0.32 -11.70
N THR A 160 9.42 0.19 -12.27
CA THR A 160 8.15 0.39 -11.56
C THR A 160 8.00 -0.62 -10.42
N ALA A 161 8.31 -1.90 -10.67
CA ALA A 161 8.24 -2.93 -9.63
C ALA A 161 9.22 -2.67 -8.48
N VAL A 162 10.46 -2.29 -8.77
CA VAL A 162 11.46 -1.90 -7.75
C VAL A 162 10.93 -0.73 -6.93
N PHE A 163 10.54 0.34 -7.61
CA PHE A 163 10.06 1.57 -6.96
C PHE A 163 8.84 1.30 -6.07
N THR A 164 7.83 0.58 -6.59
CA THR A 164 6.60 0.25 -5.87
C THR A 164 6.89 -0.57 -4.61
N ASN A 165 7.77 -1.57 -4.69
CA ASN A 165 8.15 -2.39 -3.53
C ASN A 165 8.84 -1.54 -2.45
N ILE A 166 9.75 -0.65 -2.82
CA ILE A 166 10.42 0.25 -1.86
C ILE A 166 9.40 1.21 -1.23
N VAL A 167 8.52 1.81 -2.04
CA VAL A 167 7.48 2.74 -1.53
C VAL A 167 6.56 2.04 -0.53
N ILE A 168 6.07 0.82 -0.85
CA ILE A 168 5.21 0.05 0.04
C ILE A 168 5.95 -0.29 1.34
N ALA A 169 7.22 -0.69 1.27
CA ALA A 169 8.02 -0.97 2.45
C ALA A 169 8.21 0.28 3.34
N MET A 170 8.61 1.41 2.74
CA MET A 170 8.83 2.66 3.49
C MET A 170 7.54 3.20 4.08
N PHE A 171 6.43 3.10 3.34
CA PHE A 171 5.12 3.53 3.80
C PHE A 171 4.66 2.68 5.00
N ASN A 172 4.75 1.35 4.89
CA ASN A 172 4.33 0.46 5.97
C ASN A 172 5.25 0.52 7.20
N LEU A 173 6.48 0.99 7.07
CA LEU A 173 7.38 1.21 8.22
C LEU A 173 7.08 2.51 9.00
N LEU A 174 6.16 3.36 8.52
CA LEU A 174 5.73 4.51 9.30
C LEU A 174 5.07 4.06 10.61
N PRO A 175 5.43 4.67 11.77
CA PRO A 175 4.96 4.24 13.08
C PRO A 175 3.52 4.69 13.39
N PHE A 176 2.64 4.62 12.40
CA PHE A 176 1.24 5.02 12.48
C PHE A 176 0.30 3.84 12.23
N PRO A 177 -0.73 3.62 13.06
CA PRO A 177 -1.76 2.65 12.73
C PRO A 177 -2.58 3.15 11.51
N PRO A 178 -3.01 2.26 10.60
CA PRO A 178 -2.99 0.80 10.70
C PRO A 178 -1.74 0.14 10.07
N LEU A 179 -0.64 0.87 9.89
CA LEU A 179 0.56 0.41 9.19
C LEU A 179 1.41 -0.53 10.06
N ASP A 180 2.23 -1.37 9.45
CA ASP A 180 3.09 -2.34 10.13
C ASP A 180 4.05 -1.70 11.13
N GLY A 181 4.58 -0.53 10.80
CA GLY A 181 5.50 0.23 11.64
C GLY A 181 4.94 0.55 13.02
N HIS A 182 3.62 0.65 13.16
CA HIS A 182 2.96 0.76 14.46
C HIS A 182 3.22 -0.49 15.32
N SER A 183 2.98 -1.69 14.77
CA SER A 183 3.21 -2.97 15.47
C SER A 183 4.71 -3.20 15.72
N VAL A 184 5.57 -2.81 14.78
CA VAL A 184 7.03 -2.84 14.94
C VAL A 184 7.46 -1.95 16.11
N LEU A 185 6.97 -0.71 16.17
CA LEU A 185 7.28 0.21 17.27
C LEU A 185 6.84 -0.36 18.63
N LEU A 186 5.62 -0.90 18.73
CA LEU A 186 5.14 -1.53 19.97
C LEU A 186 5.97 -2.75 20.36
N GLY A 187 6.40 -3.56 19.37
CA GLY A 187 7.30 -4.66 19.58
C GLY A 187 8.65 -4.22 20.14
N LEU A 188 9.26 -3.18 19.58
CA LEU A 188 10.52 -2.61 20.06
C LEU A 188 10.38 -2.00 21.47
N LEU A 189 9.31 -1.25 21.73
CA LEU A 189 9.05 -0.68 23.05
C LEU A 189 8.84 -1.76 24.12
N SER A 190 8.34 -2.94 23.74
CA SER A 190 8.15 -4.06 24.67
C SER A 190 9.46 -4.70 25.15
N LEU A 191 10.59 -4.41 24.50
CA LEU A 191 11.93 -4.86 24.93
C LEU A 191 12.49 -4.02 26.10
N SER A 192 12.01 -2.80 26.25
CA SER A 192 12.38 -1.95 27.40
C SER A 192 11.42 -2.18 28.56
N HIS A 193 11.98 -2.21 29.76
CA HIS A 193 11.24 -2.31 31.02
C HIS A 193 11.04 -0.92 31.67
N ASP A 194 11.44 0.14 31.00
CA ASP A 194 11.38 1.50 31.52
C ASP A 194 9.94 2.06 31.50
N GLU A 195 9.64 2.90 32.46
CA GLU A 195 8.32 3.54 32.58
C GLU A 195 7.98 4.42 31.37
N TRP A 196 8.98 5.09 30.77
CA TRP A 196 8.77 5.89 29.56
C TRP A 196 8.29 5.03 28.38
N ALA A 197 8.90 3.84 28.16
CA ALA A 197 8.53 2.95 27.08
C ALA A 197 7.10 2.43 27.27
N TRP A 198 6.70 2.14 28.52
CA TRP A 198 5.33 1.78 28.85
C TRP A 198 4.35 2.91 28.53
N ARG A 199 4.64 4.15 28.96
CA ARG A 199 3.77 5.31 28.69
C ARG A 199 3.63 5.57 27.19
N VAL A 200 4.73 5.52 26.43
CA VAL A 200 4.71 5.67 24.98
C VAL A 200 3.89 4.56 24.33
N SER A 201 4.06 3.30 24.76
CA SER A 201 3.25 2.18 24.28
C SER A 201 1.75 2.41 24.46
N GLN A 202 1.33 2.85 25.64
CA GLN A 202 -0.07 3.12 25.93
C GLN A 202 -0.65 4.24 25.05
N PHE A 203 0.14 5.30 24.82
CA PHE A 203 -0.25 6.38 23.92
C PHE A 203 -0.40 5.89 22.48
N VAL A 204 0.58 5.14 21.99
CA VAL A 204 0.61 4.59 20.61
C VAL A 204 -0.53 3.57 20.42
N ASP A 205 -0.76 2.67 21.37
CA ASP A 205 -1.90 1.75 21.38
C ASP A 205 -3.25 2.50 21.30
N GLY A 206 -3.37 3.60 22.05
CA GLY A 206 -4.57 4.45 22.04
C GLY A 206 -4.89 5.07 20.69
N LEU A 207 -3.87 5.28 19.84
CA LEU A 207 -4.05 5.80 18.48
C LEU A 207 -4.64 4.76 17.51
N GLN A 208 -4.58 3.47 17.81
CA GLN A 208 -4.99 2.40 16.92
C GLN A 208 -6.44 2.57 16.44
N ARG A 209 -7.32 2.98 17.34
CA ARG A 209 -8.75 3.22 17.03
C ARG A 209 -8.96 4.33 16.01
N TYR A 210 -8.11 5.35 16.03
CA TYR A 210 -8.22 6.54 15.17
C TYR A 210 -7.26 6.52 13.99
N GLY A 211 -6.36 5.54 13.93
CA GLY A 211 -5.29 5.45 12.95
C GLY A 211 -5.72 5.64 11.49
N PRO A 212 -6.72 4.90 10.98
CA PRO A 212 -7.20 5.08 9.61
C PRO A 212 -7.69 6.51 9.33
N TRP A 213 -8.37 7.12 10.30
CA TRP A 213 -8.89 8.50 10.17
C TRP A 213 -7.78 9.55 10.24
N ILE A 214 -6.77 9.33 11.10
CA ILE A 214 -5.59 10.20 11.19
C ILE A 214 -4.83 10.14 9.86
N LEU A 215 -4.57 8.95 9.34
CA LEU A 215 -3.86 8.76 8.07
C LEU A 215 -4.62 9.42 6.93
N LEU A 216 -5.92 9.21 6.84
CA LEU A 216 -6.79 9.85 5.83
C LEU A 216 -6.73 11.38 5.98
N GLY A 217 -6.84 11.90 7.20
CA GLY A 217 -6.75 13.33 7.49
C GLY A 217 -5.42 13.92 7.04
N VAL A 218 -4.30 13.27 7.34
CA VAL A 218 -2.95 13.71 6.91
C VAL A 218 -2.84 13.77 5.39
N ILE A 219 -3.39 12.77 4.69
CA ILE A 219 -3.40 12.74 3.22
C ILE A 219 -4.25 13.89 2.65
N LEU A 220 -5.50 14.04 3.12
CA LEU A 220 -6.43 15.04 2.60
C LEU A 220 -5.97 16.48 2.90
N ILE A 221 -5.53 16.73 4.14
CA ILE A 221 -5.01 18.04 4.53
C ILE A 221 -3.74 18.34 3.74
N GLY A 222 -2.82 17.37 3.64
CA GLY A 222 -1.60 17.55 2.84
C GLY A 222 -1.91 17.95 1.40
N GLN A 223 -2.84 17.25 0.75
CA GLN A 223 -3.27 17.58 -0.62
C GLN A 223 -3.92 18.95 -0.72
N SER A 224 -4.80 19.33 0.22
CA SER A 224 -5.50 20.62 0.21
C SER A 224 -4.56 21.82 0.32
N PHE A 225 -3.44 21.67 1.02
CA PHE A 225 -2.41 22.70 1.17
C PHE A 225 -1.23 22.56 0.18
N GLY A 226 -1.30 21.62 -0.76
CA GLY A 226 -0.19 21.32 -1.66
C GLY A 226 1.03 20.71 -0.96
N LEU A 227 0.86 20.19 0.26
CA LEU A 227 1.92 19.60 1.06
C LEU A 227 1.89 18.08 0.91
N ASN A 228 2.91 17.51 0.31
CA ASN A 228 3.04 16.05 0.26
C ASN A 228 3.78 15.54 1.52
N LEU A 229 3.12 15.60 2.67
CA LEU A 229 3.71 15.24 3.97
C LEU A 229 4.24 13.80 3.99
N ILE A 230 3.46 12.86 3.48
CA ILE A 230 3.87 11.45 3.39
C ILE A 230 5.05 11.31 2.44
N GLY A 231 4.98 11.91 1.25
CA GLY A 231 6.07 11.88 0.28
C GLY A 231 7.34 12.56 0.79
N TRP A 232 7.22 13.59 1.62
CA TRP A 232 8.36 14.22 2.30
C TRP A 232 9.02 13.24 3.30
N LEU A 233 8.21 12.47 4.02
CA LEU A 233 8.69 11.54 5.05
C LEU A 233 9.31 10.27 4.44
N ILE A 234 8.62 9.64 3.48
CA ILE A 234 9.10 8.39 2.87
C ILE A 234 10.03 8.62 1.66
N GLY A 235 10.00 9.80 1.05
CA GLY A 235 10.75 10.11 -0.17
C GLY A 235 12.27 9.97 -0.02
N PRO A 236 12.91 10.55 1.01
CA PRO A 236 14.34 10.40 1.22
C PRO A 236 14.80 8.95 1.35
N PRO A 237 14.23 8.11 2.25
CA PRO A 237 14.61 6.71 2.34
C PRO A 237 14.29 5.93 1.05
N THR A 238 13.17 6.22 0.37
CA THR A 238 12.83 5.58 -0.91
C THR A 238 13.90 5.86 -1.96
N ARG A 239 14.33 7.12 -2.11
CA ARG A 239 15.38 7.50 -3.07
C ARG A 239 16.72 6.87 -2.72
N PHE A 240 17.08 6.82 -1.43
CA PHE A 240 18.30 6.18 -0.96
C PHE A 240 18.32 4.69 -1.32
N PHE A 241 17.27 3.94 -0.99
CA PHE A 241 17.19 2.51 -1.31
C PHE A 241 17.14 2.24 -2.81
N PHE A 242 16.40 3.06 -3.58
CA PHE A 242 16.36 2.95 -5.03
C PHE A 242 17.74 3.15 -5.65
N TRP A 243 18.45 4.20 -5.23
CA TRP A 243 19.83 4.45 -5.63
C TRP A 243 20.77 3.29 -5.26
N LEU A 244 20.63 2.75 -4.05
CA LEU A 244 21.46 1.66 -3.56
C LEU A 244 21.34 0.42 -4.45
N VAL A 245 20.11 0.04 -4.84
CA VAL A 245 19.85 -1.22 -5.56
C VAL A 245 19.95 -1.08 -7.08
N VAL A 246 19.52 0.04 -7.66
CA VAL A 246 19.56 0.26 -9.13
C VAL A 246 20.86 0.93 -9.56
N GLY A 247 21.46 1.73 -8.69
CA GLY A 247 22.62 2.57 -9.01
C GLY A 247 22.21 3.85 -9.75
N VAL A 248 23.13 4.82 -9.79
CA VAL A 248 22.98 5.99 -10.67
C VAL A 248 23.47 5.56 -12.05
N ARG A 249 22.55 5.41 -12.99
CA ARG A 249 22.91 5.55 -14.39
C ARG A 249 22.79 7.02 -14.70
N GLY A 250 23.94 7.70 -14.79
CA GLY A 250 24.04 9.05 -15.28
C GLY A 250 23.49 9.18 -16.69
#